data_a1f20d836ba64eeb759ab652e4f9e7bf
#
_entry.id   a1f20d836ba64eeb759ab652e4f9e7bf
#
_cell.length_a   1.000
_cell.length_b   1.000
_cell.length_c   1.000
_cell.angle_alpha   90.00
_cell.angle_beta   90.00
_cell.angle_gamma   90.00
#
_symmetry.space_group_name_H-M   'P 1'
#
loop_
_entity.id
_entity.type
_entity.pdbx_description
1 polymer ?
#
loop_
_entity_poly.entity_id
_entity_poly.type
_entity_poly.pdbx_seq_one_letter_code
_entity_poly.pdbx_strand_id
1 'polypeptide(L)'
;MKGCFIAFEGANGVGKSTIIEHIYKKLLQDKYEVFLTKEPSESEMGLLSRKVADYIEGKSLACLVASDRYFHVENVIMPEVDKGKIVLCDRNILSAFVFNKMDNISFEYTEKLYEGITYPDLIILFNASPETVHERLLLRKSLTRYEKERIGFEQQIINESIEYLEGKGMAVLQVSTECSLEESVSNTYSIIKNMLQKI
;
A
#
# COMPACT_ATOMS: atom_id res chain seq x y z
N MET A 1 23.24 -5.28 -6.82
CA MET A 1 22.59 -4.72 -5.60
C MET A 1 21.60 -5.77 -5.12
N LYS A 2 21.42 -5.93 -3.83
CA LYS A 2 20.36 -6.76 -3.30
C LYS A 2 19.02 -6.07 -3.62
N GLY A 3 18.03 -6.82 -4.14
CA GLY A 3 16.70 -6.28 -4.39
C GLY A 3 15.97 -5.94 -3.08
N CYS A 4 14.95 -5.12 -3.17
CA CYS A 4 14.11 -4.78 -2.02
C CYS A 4 12.66 -4.59 -2.42
N PHE A 5 11.76 -4.78 -1.46
CA PHE A 5 10.32 -4.65 -1.61
C PHE A 5 9.80 -3.47 -0.77
N ILE A 6 9.27 -2.45 -1.43
CA ILE A 6 8.72 -1.24 -0.81
C ILE A 6 7.23 -1.15 -1.12
N ALA A 7 6.40 -1.04 -0.08
CA ALA A 7 4.98 -0.81 -0.22
C ALA A 7 4.62 0.65 0.05
N PHE A 8 3.73 1.20 -0.76
CA PHE A 8 3.16 2.52 -0.58
C PHE A 8 1.71 2.43 -0.14
N GLU A 9 1.39 3.06 0.96
CA GLU A 9 0.11 2.96 1.63
C GLU A 9 -0.51 4.33 1.88
N GLY A 10 -1.77 4.36 2.28
CA GLY A 10 -2.52 5.57 2.61
C GLY A 10 -3.93 5.57 2.03
N ALA A 11 -4.76 6.49 2.51
CA ALA A 11 -6.14 6.64 2.10
C ALA A 11 -6.29 6.88 0.59
N ASN A 12 -7.45 6.56 0.03
CA ASN A 12 -7.78 6.98 -1.32
C ASN A 12 -7.82 8.53 -1.38
N GLY A 13 -7.35 9.11 -2.49
CA GLY A 13 -7.29 10.57 -2.64
C GLY A 13 -6.05 11.24 -2.05
N VAL A 14 -5.22 10.53 -1.26
CA VAL A 14 -4.02 11.11 -0.65
C VAL A 14 -2.90 11.48 -1.66
N GLY A 15 -2.98 11.02 -2.90
CA GLY A 15 -2.00 11.34 -3.96
C GLY A 15 -0.96 10.24 -4.25
N LYS A 16 -1.11 9.04 -3.67
CA LYS A 16 -0.17 7.91 -3.80
C LYS A 16 0.34 7.66 -5.21
N SER A 17 -0.56 7.33 -6.12
CA SER A 17 -0.20 6.86 -7.47
C SER A 17 0.60 7.91 -8.25
N THR A 18 0.30 9.20 -8.06
CA THR A 18 1.06 10.30 -8.66
C THR A 18 2.49 10.34 -8.13
N ILE A 19 2.66 10.26 -6.80
CA ILE A 19 3.99 10.29 -6.17
C ILE A 19 4.79 9.05 -6.57
N ILE A 20 4.18 7.85 -6.55
CA ILE A 20 4.83 6.59 -6.94
C ILE A 20 5.36 6.66 -8.37
N GLU A 21 4.58 7.22 -9.30
CA GLU A 21 4.99 7.39 -10.69
C GLU A 21 6.23 8.29 -10.82
N HIS A 22 6.29 9.39 -10.07
CA HIS A 22 7.45 10.28 -10.04
C HIS A 22 8.68 9.61 -9.41
N ILE A 23 8.49 8.86 -8.34
CA ILE A 23 9.55 8.06 -7.69
C ILE A 23 10.11 7.02 -8.66
N TYR A 24 9.23 6.28 -9.34
CA TYR A 24 9.61 5.29 -10.35
C TYR A 24 10.50 5.91 -11.43
N LYS A 25 10.06 7.03 -12.02
CA LYS A 25 10.83 7.74 -13.05
C LYS A 25 12.20 8.23 -12.53
N LYS A 26 12.24 8.74 -11.30
CA LYS A 26 13.46 9.26 -10.68
C LYS A 26 14.46 8.15 -10.38
N LEU A 27 14.03 7.01 -9.89
CA LEU A 27 14.89 5.84 -9.68
C LEU A 27 15.46 5.29 -11.00
N LEU A 28 14.66 5.25 -12.08
CA LEU A 28 15.14 4.87 -13.40
C LEU A 28 16.20 5.86 -13.95
N GLN A 29 16.02 7.17 -13.74
CA GLN A 29 17.02 8.19 -14.11
C GLN A 29 18.35 7.97 -13.36
N ASP A 30 18.29 7.54 -12.11
CA ASP A 30 19.45 7.19 -11.29
C ASP A 30 20.01 5.78 -11.60
N LYS A 31 19.55 5.14 -12.70
CA LYS A 31 20.03 3.84 -13.19
C LYS A 31 19.70 2.64 -12.27
N TYR A 32 18.72 2.74 -11.41
CA TYR A 32 18.21 1.58 -10.68
C TYR A 32 17.32 0.72 -11.58
N GLU A 33 17.38 -0.59 -11.37
CA GLU A 33 16.37 -1.50 -11.92
C GLU A 33 15.15 -1.51 -11.01
N VAL A 34 14.00 -1.09 -11.55
CA VAL A 34 12.78 -0.89 -10.77
C VAL A 34 11.64 -1.68 -11.39
N PHE A 35 10.86 -2.33 -10.55
CA PHE A 35 9.61 -2.97 -10.94
C PHE A 35 8.44 -2.31 -10.21
N LEU A 36 7.46 -1.82 -10.96
CA LEU A 36 6.26 -1.17 -10.41
C LEU A 36 5.08 -2.11 -10.50
N THR A 37 4.38 -2.29 -9.39
CA THR A 37 3.18 -3.12 -9.30
C THR A 37 2.16 -2.53 -8.33
N LYS A 38 1.00 -3.19 -8.16
CA LYS A 38 -0.07 -2.73 -7.26
C LYS A 38 -0.90 -3.90 -6.73
N GLU A 39 -1.63 -3.68 -5.66
CA GLU A 39 -2.63 -4.61 -5.13
C GLU A 39 -4.02 -3.94 -4.96
N PRO A 40 -5.10 -4.70 -5.21
CA PRO A 40 -5.11 -6.06 -5.77
C PRO A 40 -4.39 -6.13 -7.12
N SER A 41 -3.75 -7.28 -7.42
CA SER A 41 -2.89 -7.45 -8.59
C SER A 41 -3.69 -7.49 -9.92
N GLU A 42 -3.00 -7.61 -11.04
CA GLU A 42 -3.63 -7.82 -12.35
C GLU A 42 -3.92 -9.31 -12.63
N SER A 43 -3.74 -10.21 -11.63
CA SER A 43 -4.16 -11.60 -11.72
C SER A 43 -5.69 -11.72 -11.80
N GLU A 44 -6.19 -12.89 -12.20
CA GLU A 44 -7.63 -13.16 -12.20
C GLU A 44 -8.25 -12.98 -10.80
N MET A 45 -7.52 -13.35 -9.73
CA MET A 45 -7.95 -13.17 -8.34
C MET A 45 -8.02 -11.68 -7.97
N GLY A 46 -7.00 -10.90 -8.36
CA GLY A 46 -6.97 -9.47 -8.12
C GLY A 46 -8.04 -8.70 -8.91
N LEU A 47 -8.26 -9.08 -10.16
CA LEU A 47 -9.36 -8.53 -10.97
C LEU A 47 -10.72 -8.86 -10.38
N LEU A 48 -10.91 -10.11 -9.93
CA LEU A 48 -12.16 -10.54 -9.29
C LEU A 48 -12.38 -9.79 -7.98
N SER A 49 -11.36 -9.68 -7.12
CA SER A 49 -11.47 -8.98 -5.83
C SER A 49 -11.90 -7.51 -6.02
N ARG A 50 -11.31 -6.79 -6.97
CA ARG A 50 -11.73 -5.43 -7.31
C ARG A 50 -13.18 -5.35 -7.80
N LYS A 51 -13.61 -6.31 -8.63
CA LYS A 51 -14.98 -6.35 -9.18
C LYS A 51 -16.03 -6.57 -8.10
N VAL A 52 -15.72 -7.38 -7.09
CA VAL A 52 -16.72 -7.78 -6.07
C VAL A 52 -16.66 -6.94 -4.80
N ALA A 53 -15.63 -6.11 -4.60
CA ALA A 53 -15.39 -5.35 -3.38
C ALA A 53 -16.52 -4.39 -2.98
N ASP A 54 -17.36 -3.96 -3.93
CA ASP A 54 -18.48 -3.07 -3.66
C ASP A 54 -19.73 -3.79 -3.11
N TYR A 55 -19.80 -5.12 -3.17
CA TYR A 55 -20.97 -5.90 -2.75
C TYR A 55 -20.65 -7.20 -1.98
N ILE A 56 -19.37 -7.58 -1.88
CA ILE A 56 -18.89 -8.64 -0.99
C ILE A 56 -18.04 -8.00 0.09
N GLU A 57 -18.21 -8.43 1.34
CA GLU A 57 -17.50 -7.92 2.51
C GLU A 57 -17.09 -9.03 3.46
N GLY A 58 -16.40 -8.64 4.54
CA GLY A 58 -16.01 -9.54 5.62
C GLY A 58 -15.01 -10.60 5.17
N LYS A 59 -15.07 -11.77 5.82
CA LYS A 59 -14.09 -12.85 5.62
C LYS A 59 -14.03 -13.35 4.18
N SER A 60 -15.14 -13.34 3.44
CA SER A 60 -15.15 -13.79 2.04
C SER A 60 -14.27 -12.91 1.16
N LEU A 61 -14.39 -11.59 1.28
CA LEU A 61 -13.54 -10.65 0.57
C LEU A 61 -12.10 -10.72 1.06
N ALA A 62 -11.89 -10.79 2.38
CA ALA A 62 -10.56 -10.92 2.97
C ALA A 62 -9.80 -12.15 2.44
N CYS A 63 -10.45 -13.32 2.37
CA CYS A 63 -9.84 -14.53 1.83
C CYS A 63 -9.52 -14.42 0.34
N LEU A 64 -10.39 -13.78 -0.46
CA LEU A 64 -10.15 -13.57 -1.88
C LEU A 64 -8.95 -12.64 -2.12
N VAL A 65 -8.88 -11.52 -1.38
CA VAL A 65 -7.75 -10.58 -1.45
C VAL A 65 -6.47 -11.24 -0.94
N ALA A 66 -6.55 -12.08 0.09
CA ALA A 66 -5.39 -12.83 0.59
C ALA A 66 -4.86 -13.81 -0.46
N SER A 67 -5.75 -14.54 -1.16
CA SER A 67 -5.36 -15.43 -2.26
C SER A 67 -4.60 -14.69 -3.36
N ASP A 68 -5.10 -13.51 -3.77
CA ASP A 68 -4.40 -12.66 -4.73
C ASP A 68 -3.02 -12.22 -4.22
N ARG A 69 -2.94 -11.77 -2.96
CA ARG A 69 -1.68 -11.29 -2.38
C ARG A 69 -0.63 -12.38 -2.26
N TYR A 70 -0.99 -13.58 -1.81
CA TYR A 70 -0.06 -14.70 -1.79
C TYR A 70 0.50 -14.98 -3.17
N PHE A 71 -0.39 -15.10 -4.17
CA PHE A 71 0.04 -15.31 -5.55
C PHE A 71 0.96 -14.19 -6.04
N HIS A 72 0.58 -12.93 -5.78
CA HIS A 72 1.32 -11.76 -6.23
C HIS A 72 2.71 -11.66 -5.57
N VAL A 73 2.78 -11.86 -4.26
CA VAL A 73 4.06 -11.81 -3.53
C VAL A 73 4.98 -12.94 -3.99
N GLU A 74 4.50 -14.18 -4.03
CA GLU A 74 5.34 -15.36 -4.33
C GLU A 74 5.73 -15.45 -5.81
N ASN A 75 4.83 -15.09 -6.73
CA ASN A 75 5.03 -15.34 -8.15
C ASN A 75 5.39 -14.09 -8.97
N VAL A 76 5.26 -12.89 -8.39
CA VAL A 76 5.55 -11.64 -9.10
C VAL A 76 6.58 -10.81 -8.33
N ILE A 77 6.31 -10.46 -7.06
CA ILE A 77 7.14 -9.53 -6.30
C ILE A 77 8.50 -10.17 -5.98
N MET A 78 8.51 -11.31 -5.29
CA MET A 78 9.75 -11.94 -4.85
C MET A 78 10.68 -12.34 -5.99
N PRO A 79 10.21 -12.90 -7.13
CA PRO A 79 11.05 -13.13 -8.28
C PRO A 79 11.74 -11.88 -8.86
N GLU A 80 11.11 -10.71 -8.76
CA GLU A 80 11.72 -9.44 -9.20
C GLU A 80 12.74 -8.93 -8.16
N VAL A 81 12.46 -9.10 -6.86
CA VAL A 81 13.42 -8.83 -5.77
C VAL A 81 14.66 -9.71 -5.91
N ASP A 82 14.49 -11.00 -6.19
CA ASP A 82 15.59 -11.96 -6.36
C ASP A 82 16.50 -11.62 -7.56
N LYS A 83 15.95 -10.93 -8.57
CA LYS A 83 16.72 -10.38 -9.69
C LYS A 83 17.52 -9.10 -9.32
N GLY A 84 17.42 -8.63 -8.07
CA GLY A 84 18.10 -7.43 -7.60
C GLY A 84 17.34 -6.12 -7.86
N LYS A 85 16.06 -6.18 -8.25
CA LYS A 85 15.27 -4.98 -8.51
C LYS A 85 14.70 -4.35 -7.25
N ILE A 86 14.44 -3.04 -7.33
CA ILE A 86 13.62 -2.31 -6.38
C ILE A 86 12.15 -2.51 -6.80
N VAL A 87 11.39 -3.26 -6.00
CA VAL A 87 9.97 -3.44 -6.25
C VAL A 87 9.18 -2.37 -5.50
N LEU A 88 8.42 -1.57 -6.24
CA LEU A 88 7.49 -0.55 -5.74
C LEU A 88 6.06 -1.07 -5.89
N CYS A 89 5.33 -1.23 -4.79
CA CYS A 89 3.97 -1.74 -4.80
C CYS A 89 2.99 -0.69 -4.27
N ASP A 90 2.01 -0.27 -5.09
CA ASP A 90 0.90 0.58 -4.64
C ASP A 90 -0.09 -0.30 -3.87
N ARG A 91 -0.11 -0.17 -2.55
CA ARG A 91 -0.80 -0.99 -1.54
C ARG A 91 -0.18 -2.38 -1.33
N ASN A 92 -0.27 -2.85 -0.10
CA ASN A 92 0.07 -4.22 0.31
C ASN A 92 -0.55 -4.52 1.68
N ILE A 93 0.27 -4.95 2.64
CA ILE A 93 -0.20 -5.54 3.91
C ILE A 93 -0.94 -4.54 4.82
N LEU A 94 -0.53 -3.27 4.92
CA LEU A 94 -1.23 -2.30 5.74
C LEU A 94 -2.68 -2.11 5.27
N SER A 95 -2.89 -2.05 3.95
CA SER A 95 -4.24 -2.02 3.37
C SER A 95 -5.09 -3.23 3.78
N ALA A 96 -4.51 -4.43 3.95
CA ALA A 96 -5.27 -5.58 4.45
C ALA A 96 -5.77 -5.37 5.87
N PHE A 97 -4.90 -4.91 6.76
CA PHE A 97 -5.28 -4.63 8.16
C PHE A 97 -6.36 -3.56 8.23
N VAL A 98 -6.22 -2.49 7.44
CA VAL A 98 -7.19 -1.39 7.40
C VAL A 98 -8.54 -1.87 6.87
N PHE A 99 -8.60 -2.47 5.67
CA PHE A 99 -9.88 -2.85 5.07
C PHE A 99 -10.56 -4.02 5.79
N ASN A 100 -9.80 -4.99 6.27
CA ASN A 100 -10.35 -6.08 7.08
C ASN A 100 -10.95 -5.54 8.40
N LYS A 101 -10.28 -4.60 9.06
CA LYS A 101 -10.81 -3.95 10.28
C LYS A 101 -12.07 -3.15 9.98
N MET A 102 -12.13 -2.45 8.84
CA MET A 102 -13.34 -1.76 8.37
C MET A 102 -14.51 -2.74 8.16
N ASP A 103 -14.23 -3.96 7.75
CA ASP A 103 -15.21 -5.05 7.60
C ASP A 103 -15.42 -5.85 8.91
N ASN A 104 -15.05 -5.30 10.08
CA ASN A 104 -15.18 -5.90 11.42
C ASN A 104 -14.40 -7.23 11.59
N ILE A 105 -13.29 -7.40 10.89
CA ILE A 105 -12.37 -8.51 11.08
C ILE A 105 -11.25 -8.06 12.04
N SER A 106 -10.90 -8.92 13.02
CA SER A 106 -9.86 -8.57 13.98
C SER A 106 -8.45 -8.59 13.37
N PHE A 107 -7.52 -7.89 13.99
CA PHE A 107 -6.12 -7.89 13.58
C PHE A 107 -5.49 -9.28 13.73
N GLU A 108 -5.83 -10.04 14.77
CA GLU A 108 -5.33 -11.40 15.00
C GLU A 108 -5.80 -12.35 13.89
N TYR A 109 -7.04 -12.20 13.40
CA TYR A 109 -7.51 -13.01 12.26
C TYR A 109 -6.75 -12.61 10.99
N THR A 110 -6.57 -11.31 10.75
CA THR A 110 -5.83 -10.80 9.59
C THR A 110 -4.37 -11.28 9.62
N GLU A 111 -3.70 -11.23 10.77
CA GLU A 111 -2.34 -11.74 10.94
C GLU A 111 -2.26 -13.25 10.59
N LYS A 112 -3.18 -14.06 11.11
CA LYS A 112 -3.23 -15.48 10.78
C LYS A 112 -3.54 -15.74 9.31
N LEU A 113 -4.39 -14.92 8.69
CA LEU A 113 -4.72 -15.01 7.27
C LEU A 113 -3.49 -14.79 6.39
N TYR A 114 -2.51 -14.02 6.85
CA TYR A 114 -1.25 -13.72 6.15
C TYR A 114 -0.02 -14.41 6.79
N GLU A 115 -0.24 -15.48 7.55
CA GLU A 115 0.86 -16.22 8.17
C GLU A 115 1.83 -16.79 7.12
N GLY A 116 3.13 -16.46 7.27
CA GLY A 116 4.18 -16.92 6.35
C GLY A 116 4.35 -16.11 5.07
N ILE A 117 3.54 -15.08 4.84
CA ILE A 117 3.77 -14.19 3.69
C ILE A 117 5.03 -13.33 3.89
N THR A 118 5.73 -13.04 2.81
CA THR A 118 6.84 -12.08 2.86
C THR A 118 6.29 -10.65 2.93
N TYR A 119 6.69 -9.92 3.97
CA TYR A 119 6.34 -8.52 4.17
C TYR A 119 7.28 -7.58 3.40
N PRO A 120 6.85 -6.34 3.11
CA PRO A 120 7.73 -5.30 2.58
C PRO A 120 8.90 -5.00 3.52
N ASP A 121 10.07 -4.72 2.95
CA ASP A 121 11.23 -4.21 3.70
C ASP A 121 10.97 -2.81 4.27
N LEU A 122 10.07 -2.04 3.62
CA LEU A 122 9.65 -0.71 4.04
C LEU A 122 8.21 -0.44 3.62
N ILE A 123 7.41 0.10 4.53
CA ILE A 123 6.10 0.66 4.23
C ILE A 123 6.21 2.19 4.30
N ILE A 124 5.85 2.87 3.21
CA ILE A 124 5.73 4.33 3.17
C ILE A 124 4.26 4.70 3.16
N LEU A 125 3.80 5.29 4.25
CA LEU A 125 2.43 5.75 4.42
C LEU A 125 2.31 7.22 4.02
N PHE A 126 1.53 7.50 3.00
CA PHE A 126 1.14 8.86 2.66
C PHE A 126 -0.08 9.29 3.48
N ASN A 127 0.00 10.46 4.07
CA ASN A 127 -1.08 11.06 4.83
C ASN A 127 -1.40 12.49 4.39
N ALA A 128 -2.64 12.88 4.58
CA ALA A 128 -3.13 14.25 4.43
C ALA A 128 -4.32 14.45 5.38
N SER A 129 -4.72 15.69 5.61
CA SER A 129 -5.90 15.99 6.41
C SER A 129 -7.17 15.41 5.78
N PRO A 130 -8.18 15.06 6.58
CA PRO A 130 -9.46 14.60 6.06
C PRO A 130 -10.08 15.57 5.05
N GLU A 131 -9.90 16.87 5.27
CA GLU A 131 -10.38 17.94 4.40
C GLU A 131 -9.72 17.86 3.02
N THR A 132 -8.39 17.78 2.97
CA THR A 132 -7.62 17.64 1.73
C THR A 132 -7.97 16.36 0.97
N VAL A 133 -8.12 15.24 1.69
CA VAL A 133 -8.54 13.96 1.08
C VAL A 133 -9.94 14.09 0.49
N HIS A 134 -10.87 14.69 1.25
CA HIS A 134 -12.24 14.89 0.79
C HIS A 134 -12.31 15.75 -0.47
N GLU A 135 -11.63 16.90 -0.50
CA GLU A 135 -11.57 17.78 -1.68
C GLU A 135 -11.04 17.03 -2.90
N ARG A 136 -9.97 16.24 -2.75
CA ARG A 136 -9.39 15.45 -3.83
C ARG A 136 -10.32 14.33 -4.31
N LEU A 137 -11.10 13.72 -3.42
CA LEU A 137 -12.10 12.69 -3.76
C LEU A 137 -13.29 13.27 -4.52
N LEU A 138 -13.72 14.49 -4.20
CA LEU A 138 -14.81 15.17 -4.93
C LEU A 138 -14.51 15.38 -6.42
N LEU A 139 -13.23 15.43 -6.80
CA LEU A 139 -12.81 15.53 -8.20
C LEU A 139 -12.92 14.20 -8.97
N ARG A 140 -13.21 13.08 -8.30
CA ARG A 140 -13.35 11.76 -8.92
C ARG A 140 -14.79 11.52 -9.42
N LYS A 141 -14.89 10.80 -10.53
CA LYS A 141 -16.20 10.44 -11.14
C LYS A 141 -16.98 9.37 -10.37
N SER A 142 -16.30 8.55 -9.58
CA SER A 142 -16.92 7.47 -8.80
C SER A 142 -16.14 7.25 -7.51
N LEU A 143 -16.87 6.92 -6.46
CA LEU A 143 -16.33 6.56 -5.15
C LEU A 143 -16.59 5.08 -4.88
N THR A 144 -15.63 4.41 -4.25
CA THR A 144 -15.76 3.04 -3.75
C THR A 144 -16.67 2.98 -2.52
N ARG A 145 -17.10 1.78 -2.10
CA ARG A 145 -17.85 1.55 -0.85
C ARG A 145 -17.15 2.20 0.35
N TYR A 146 -15.86 1.98 0.50
CA TYR A 146 -15.08 2.51 1.62
C TYR A 146 -14.99 4.04 1.64
N GLU A 147 -14.96 4.69 0.48
CA GLU A 147 -14.92 6.16 0.38
C GLU A 147 -16.29 6.81 0.67
N LYS A 148 -17.40 6.10 0.40
CA LYS A 148 -18.75 6.63 0.63
C LYS A 148 -19.18 6.60 2.10
N GLU A 149 -18.78 5.57 2.82
CA GLU A 149 -19.38 5.26 4.12
C GLU A 149 -18.60 5.78 5.33
N ARG A 150 -17.29 6.14 5.18
CA ARG A 150 -16.42 6.21 6.36
C ARG A 150 -15.34 7.30 6.34
N ILE A 151 -15.60 8.45 5.77
CA ILE A 151 -14.69 9.61 5.87
C ILE A 151 -14.51 9.97 7.36
N GLY A 152 -13.26 9.93 7.84
CA GLY A 152 -12.90 10.22 9.25
C GLY A 152 -12.66 8.98 10.11
N PHE A 153 -13.39 7.88 9.91
CA PHE A 153 -13.16 6.63 10.65
C PHE A 153 -11.95 5.84 10.10
N GLU A 154 -11.65 6.01 8.81
CA GLU A 154 -10.51 5.37 8.15
C GLU A 154 -9.17 5.77 8.80
N GLN A 155 -9.01 7.04 9.21
CA GLN A 155 -7.75 7.51 9.80
C GLN A 155 -7.46 6.85 11.16
N GLN A 156 -8.48 6.65 11.99
CA GLN A 156 -8.32 5.94 13.26
C GLN A 156 -7.87 4.50 13.02
N ILE A 157 -8.53 3.80 12.09
CA ILE A 157 -8.17 2.41 11.76
C ILE A 157 -6.76 2.32 11.16
N ILE A 158 -6.35 3.29 10.34
CA ILE A 158 -4.98 3.37 9.83
C ILE A 158 -3.99 3.46 11.00
N ASN A 159 -4.23 4.34 11.95
CA ASN A 159 -3.34 4.50 13.11
C ASN A 159 -3.26 3.22 13.96
N GLU A 160 -4.40 2.61 14.28
CA GLU A 160 -4.45 1.32 15.00
C GLU A 160 -3.71 0.21 14.24
N SER A 161 -3.84 0.19 12.90
CA SER A 161 -3.15 -0.80 12.05
C SER A 161 -1.65 -0.59 12.02
N ILE A 162 -1.18 0.67 12.03
CA ILE A 162 0.25 1.02 12.11
C ILE A 162 0.81 0.54 13.43
N GLU A 163 0.18 0.90 14.56
CA GLU A 163 0.61 0.49 15.90
C GLU A 163 0.73 -1.02 16.01
N TYR A 164 -0.23 -1.75 15.45
CA TYR A 164 -0.21 -3.22 15.43
C TYR A 164 0.99 -3.76 14.63
N LEU A 165 1.23 -3.23 13.42
CA LEU A 165 2.31 -3.68 12.53
C LEU A 165 3.70 -3.29 13.06
N GLU A 166 3.86 -2.09 13.63
CA GLU A 166 5.10 -1.66 14.28
C GLU A 166 5.41 -2.52 15.51
N GLY A 167 4.39 -2.90 16.28
CA GLY A 167 4.51 -3.88 17.38
C GLY A 167 5.00 -5.25 16.93
N LYS A 168 4.89 -5.57 15.64
CA LYS A 168 5.43 -6.80 14.99
C LYS A 168 6.79 -6.57 14.30
N GLY A 169 7.39 -5.41 14.48
CA GLY A 169 8.71 -5.07 13.95
C GLY A 169 8.73 -4.57 12.52
N MET A 170 7.58 -4.22 11.94
CA MET A 170 7.54 -3.62 10.60
C MET A 170 7.93 -2.14 10.64
N ALA A 171 8.77 -1.73 9.68
CA ALA A 171 9.13 -0.34 9.52
C ALA A 171 8.04 0.41 8.72
N VAL A 172 7.34 1.36 9.36
CA VAL A 172 6.38 2.26 8.72
C VAL A 172 6.89 3.68 8.81
N LEU A 173 7.12 4.32 7.67
CA LEU A 173 7.51 5.73 7.61
C LEU A 173 6.39 6.57 6.99
N GLN A 174 6.08 7.67 7.64
CA GLN A 174 4.99 8.55 7.21
C GLN A 174 5.51 9.74 6.41
N VAL A 175 4.81 10.07 5.32
CA VAL A 175 5.09 11.23 4.46
C VAL A 175 3.80 12.04 4.30
N SER A 176 3.84 13.31 4.70
CA SER A 176 2.72 14.23 4.46
C SER A 176 2.65 14.60 2.98
N THR A 177 1.43 14.64 2.46
CA THR A 177 1.12 15.12 1.10
C THR A 177 0.36 16.46 1.12
N GLU A 178 0.43 17.19 2.23
CA GLU A 178 -0.08 18.56 2.37
C GLU A 178 0.83 19.60 1.69
N CYS A 179 2.09 19.25 1.49
CA CYS A 179 3.06 20.08 0.79
C CYS A 179 2.94 19.93 -0.75
N SER A 180 3.78 20.60 -1.50
CA SER A 180 3.82 20.46 -2.96
C SER A 180 4.14 19.02 -3.40
N LEU A 181 3.74 18.68 -4.62
CA LEU A 181 4.07 17.37 -5.21
C LEU A 181 5.59 17.14 -5.23
N GLU A 182 6.35 18.18 -5.62
CA GLU A 182 7.81 18.12 -5.70
C GLU A 182 8.44 17.84 -4.33
N GLU A 183 7.94 18.46 -3.29
CA GLU A 183 8.41 18.24 -1.92
C GLU A 183 8.05 16.84 -1.41
N SER A 184 6.82 16.39 -1.63
CA SER A 184 6.39 15.03 -1.28
C SER A 184 7.23 13.97 -1.99
N VAL A 185 7.52 14.15 -3.28
CA VAL A 185 8.40 13.28 -4.07
C VAL A 185 9.84 13.33 -3.53
N SER A 186 10.38 14.52 -3.22
CA SER A 186 11.73 14.67 -2.69
C SER A 186 11.91 13.97 -1.35
N ASN A 187 10.94 14.13 -0.44
CA ASN A 187 10.94 13.49 0.88
C ASN A 187 10.89 11.97 0.75
N THR A 188 9.95 11.48 -0.06
CA THR A 188 9.81 10.03 -0.32
C THR A 188 11.08 9.45 -0.94
N TYR A 189 11.65 10.13 -1.94
CA TYR A 189 12.86 9.70 -2.59
C TYR A 189 14.05 9.63 -1.63
N SER A 190 14.20 10.62 -0.73
CA SER A 190 15.25 10.64 0.29
C SER A 190 15.14 9.47 1.26
N ILE A 191 13.93 9.10 1.67
CA ILE A 191 13.66 7.92 2.50
C ILE A 191 14.16 6.66 1.80
N ILE A 192 13.77 6.47 0.54
CA ILE A 192 14.17 5.30 -0.26
C ILE A 192 15.69 5.25 -0.43
N LYS A 193 16.33 6.38 -0.78
CA LYS A 193 17.79 6.43 -0.92
C LYS A 193 18.52 6.06 0.36
N ASN A 194 18.04 6.55 1.50
CA ASN A 194 18.62 6.22 2.81
C ASN A 194 18.48 4.72 3.14
N MET A 195 17.37 4.09 2.76
CA MET A 195 17.20 2.64 2.88
C MET A 195 18.17 1.89 1.97
N LEU A 196 18.26 2.27 0.67
CA LEU A 196 19.11 1.61 -0.30
C LEU A 196 20.60 1.67 0.03
N GLN A 197 21.03 2.66 0.81
CA GLN A 197 22.43 2.76 1.29
C GLN A 197 22.76 1.79 2.42
N LYS A 198 21.75 1.16 3.05
CA LYS A 198 21.90 0.26 4.20
C LYS A 198 21.84 -1.23 3.81
N ILE A 199 21.46 -1.55 2.56
CA ILE A 199 21.34 -2.92 2.02
C ILE A 199 22.36 -3.17 0.91
#